data_e8bd2a934643e773ff03acbfb50afd02
#
_entry.id   e8bd2a934643e773ff03acbfb50afd02
#
_cell.length_a   1.000
_cell.length_b   1.000
_cell.length_c   1.000
_cell.angle_alpha   90.00
_cell.angle_beta   90.00
_cell.angle_gamma   90.00
#
_symmetry.space_group_name_H-M   'P 1'
#
loop_
_entity.id
_entity.type
_entity.pdbx_description
1 polymer ?
#
loop_
_entity_poly.entity_id
_entity_poly.type
_entity_poly.pdbx_seq_one_letter_code
_entity_poly.pdbx_strand_id
1 'polypeptide(L)'
;MTYAGRQKRHQVAMDMLLEKAGIQGYLTPDDLVEILPDTRKDAEHLSVLLLALRRRGVEIVYPDSDLDPASPEENLPSLDSNPTVEAISSDDVVGLYLKEMSRVPLLSVEEELDLAVQIERGRRAKQEYLQLTGSKSAVPNRKLRGIIEDGQLAREHLIKANTRLVVSIAKRYIGHGVPFLDLIQEGNLGLIKAVEKYDYTRGFRFSTYATWWIRQTVTRALADQARTIRVPVHMIDRIRQMYKATHELEQRLGRVPTIEELANELGLDLKKVQWILKVSWLPLSLETPVGDDEDSELGMFIEDEFSPTPLQSAYQSMLREKIDEVLGTLSPRETRILRLRFGLDNGTPYTLEEVGEKFGLTRERIRQIEGKALRRLRHPRRARQLKEYL
;
A
#
# COMPACT_ATOMS: atom_id res chain seq x y z
N MET A 1 -14.63 -5.72 -27.89
CA MET A 1 -14.72 -4.28 -28.26
C MET A 1 -13.80 -4.03 -29.43
N THR A 2 -14.33 -3.59 -30.56
CA THR A 2 -13.68 -3.48 -31.87
C THR A 2 -12.61 -2.37 -31.90
N TYR A 3 -11.51 -2.61 -32.62
CA TYR A 3 -10.35 -1.71 -32.84
C TYR A 3 -10.73 -0.26 -33.20
N ALA A 4 -11.81 -0.07 -33.97
CA ALA A 4 -12.36 1.24 -34.36
C ALA A 4 -12.93 2.08 -33.19
N GLY A 5 -13.41 1.45 -32.14
CA GLY A 5 -13.93 2.15 -30.95
C GLY A 5 -12.83 2.71 -30.06
N ARG A 6 -11.65 2.12 -30.05
CA ARG A 6 -10.46 2.62 -29.31
C ARG A 6 -9.85 3.84 -29.99
N GLN A 7 -9.70 3.84 -31.30
CA GLN A 7 -9.15 4.98 -32.02
C GLN A 7 -10.02 6.25 -31.88
N LYS A 8 -11.34 6.13 -31.88
CA LYS A 8 -12.22 7.29 -31.66
C LYS A 8 -12.09 7.88 -30.25
N ARG A 9 -11.93 7.04 -29.21
CA ARG A 9 -11.71 7.53 -27.83
C ARG A 9 -10.38 8.25 -27.67
N HIS A 10 -9.32 7.77 -28.33
CA HIS A 10 -8.02 8.42 -28.31
C HIS A 10 -8.03 9.79 -29.02
N GLN A 11 -8.79 9.89 -30.09
CA GLN A 11 -8.92 11.15 -30.83
C GLN A 11 -9.69 12.20 -30.03
N VAL A 12 -10.78 11.80 -29.37
CA VAL A 12 -11.55 12.68 -28.46
C VAL A 12 -10.71 13.11 -27.25
N ALA A 13 -9.96 12.18 -26.65
CA ALA A 13 -9.06 12.51 -25.52
C ALA A 13 -7.94 13.47 -25.95
N MET A 14 -7.37 13.29 -27.16
CA MET A 14 -6.38 14.21 -27.71
C MET A 14 -6.94 15.60 -27.94
N ASP A 15 -8.17 15.70 -28.46
CA ASP A 15 -8.84 16.98 -28.70
C ASP A 15 -9.14 17.70 -27.38
N MET A 16 -9.57 16.99 -26.34
CA MET A 16 -9.78 17.55 -25.00
C MET A 16 -8.47 18.03 -24.35
N LEU A 17 -7.38 17.30 -24.52
CA LEU A 17 -6.05 17.72 -24.03
C LEU A 17 -5.54 18.97 -24.75
N LEU A 18 -5.79 19.07 -26.06
CA LEU A 18 -5.40 20.25 -26.85
C LEU A 18 -6.26 21.47 -26.50
N GLU A 19 -7.54 21.28 -26.21
CA GLU A 19 -8.44 22.33 -25.76
C GLU A 19 -8.00 22.85 -24.39
N LYS A 20 -7.66 21.95 -23.44
CA LYS A 20 -7.14 22.30 -22.12
C LYS A 20 -5.77 23.00 -22.21
N ALA A 21 -4.88 22.53 -23.09
CA ALA A 21 -3.61 23.17 -23.37
C ALA A 21 -3.76 24.57 -24.02
N GLY A 22 -4.77 24.76 -24.90
CA GLY A 22 -5.07 26.04 -25.50
C GLY A 22 -5.58 27.09 -24.52
N ILE A 23 -6.25 26.67 -23.45
CA ILE A 23 -6.77 27.55 -22.39
C ILE A 23 -5.70 27.86 -21.34
N GLN A 24 -4.89 26.87 -20.93
CA GLN A 24 -3.91 27.00 -19.85
C GLN A 24 -2.49 27.32 -20.33
N GLY A 25 -2.20 27.16 -21.62
CA GLY A 25 -0.87 27.31 -22.19
C GLY A 25 0.11 26.17 -21.95
N TYR A 26 -0.19 25.25 -21.05
CA TYR A 26 0.60 24.08 -20.69
C TYR A 26 -0.28 22.92 -20.26
N LEU A 27 0.27 21.70 -20.21
CA LEU A 27 -0.40 20.52 -19.65
C LEU A 27 0.42 19.95 -18.49
N THR A 28 -0.29 19.44 -17.49
CA THR A 28 0.32 18.71 -16.37
C THR A 28 0.23 17.20 -16.58
N PRO A 29 1.10 16.38 -16.00
CA PRO A 29 0.99 14.92 -16.04
C PRO A 29 -0.33 14.41 -15.46
N ASP A 30 -0.92 15.12 -14.50
CA ASP A 30 -2.20 14.78 -13.88
C ASP A 30 -3.36 14.97 -14.86
N ASP A 31 -3.31 16.00 -15.72
CA ASP A 31 -4.28 16.21 -16.79
C ASP A 31 -4.31 15.04 -17.78
N LEU A 32 -3.14 14.45 -18.05
CA LEU A 32 -3.01 13.27 -18.91
C LEU A 32 -3.64 12.02 -18.28
N VAL A 33 -3.51 11.85 -16.96
CA VAL A 33 -4.07 10.73 -16.21
C VAL A 33 -5.58 10.87 -16.03
N GLU A 34 -6.07 12.11 -15.85
CA GLU A 34 -7.49 12.41 -15.67
C GLU A 34 -8.31 12.10 -16.95
N ILE A 35 -7.79 12.51 -18.10
CA ILE A 35 -8.50 12.35 -19.38
C ILE A 35 -8.35 10.92 -19.94
N LEU A 36 -7.28 10.22 -19.58
CA LEU A 36 -6.98 8.86 -20.04
C LEU A 36 -6.72 7.89 -18.88
N PRO A 37 -7.73 7.50 -18.11
CA PRO A 37 -7.58 6.58 -16.96
C PRO A 37 -7.06 5.18 -17.35
N ASP A 38 -7.24 4.76 -18.61
CA ASP A 38 -6.76 3.47 -19.14
C ASP A 38 -5.24 3.47 -19.48
N THR A 39 -4.58 4.63 -19.54
CA THR A 39 -3.12 4.71 -19.78
C THR A 39 -2.27 4.12 -18.67
N ARG A 40 -2.86 3.85 -17.51
CA ARG A 40 -2.19 3.10 -16.42
C ARG A 40 -1.78 1.67 -16.82
N LYS A 41 -2.38 1.11 -17.88
CA LYS A 41 -2.11 -0.27 -18.36
C LYS A 41 -1.19 -0.31 -19.60
N ASP A 42 -1.16 0.73 -20.41
CA ASP A 42 -0.48 0.74 -21.70
C ASP A 42 0.54 1.90 -21.80
N ALA A 43 1.77 1.68 -21.32
CA ALA A 43 2.87 2.66 -21.41
C ALA A 43 3.23 3.06 -22.87
N GLU A 44 2.92 2.20 -23.84
CA GLU A 44 3.10 2.49 -25.27
C GLU A 44 2.19 3.61 -25.76
N HIS A 45 0.98 3.70 -25.24
CA HIS A 45 0.01 4.72 -25.66
C HIS A 45 0.37 6.11 -25.09
N LEU A 46 0.90 6.17 -23.87
CA LEU A 46 1.32 7.42 -23.24
C LEU A 46 2.46 8.10 -24.02
N SER A 47 3.42 7.33 -24.48
CA SER A 47 4.56 7.86 -25.21
C SER A 47 4.20 8.38 -26.62
N VAL A 48 3.25 7.71 -27.29
CA VAL A 48 2.72 8.18 -28.60
C VAL A 48 1.95 9.49 -28.42
N LEU A 49 1.21 9.61 -27.33
CA LEU A 49 0.41 10.79 -27.01
C LEU A 49 1.29 11.98 -26.64
N LEU A 50 2.33 11.78 -25.83
CA LEU A 50 3.33 12.81 -25.50
C LEU A 50 4.05 13.33 -26.75
N LEU A 51 4.39 12.45 -27.70
CA LEU A 51 4.98 12.82 -28.97
C LEU A 51 4.02 13.66 -29.84
N ALA A 52 2.76 13.29 -29.86
CA ALA A 52 1.74 14.01 -30.64
C ALA A 52 1.45 15.40 -30.08
N LEU A 53 1.43 15.57 -28.75
CA LEU A 53 1.26 16.85 -28.06
C LEU A 53 2.46 17.77 -28.31
N ARG A 54 3.68 17.26 -28.22
CA ARG A 54 4.92 18.03 -28.47
C ARG A 54 5.04 18.49 -29.93
N ARG A 55 4.62 17.65 -30.90
CA ARG A 55 4.58 18.03 -32.31
C ARG A 55 3.64 19.21 -32.61
N ARG A 56 2.64 19.39 -31.74
CA ARG A 56 1.68 20.52 -31.83
C ARG A 56 2.06 21.73 -30.98
N GLY A 57 3.29 21.73 -30.42
CA GLY A 57 3.84 22.87 -29.66
C GLY A 57 3.29 23.01 -28.24
N VAL A 58 2.65 21.98 -27.70
CA VAL A 58 2.15 22.00 -26.32
C VAL A 58 3.30 21.64 -25.36
N GLU A 59 3.61 22.58 -24.49
CA GLU A 59 4.63 22.41 -23.45
C GLU A 59 4.01 21.67 -22.26
N ILE A 60 4.66 20.58 -21.84
CA ILE A 60 4.22 19.83 -20.65
C ILE A 60 5.03 20.34 -19.49
N VAL A 61 4.41 21.16 -18.68
CA VAL A 61 4.99 21.71 -17.46
C VAL A 61 4.71 20.70 -16.35
N TYR A 62 5.77 20.25 -15.71
CA TYR A 62 5.65 19.48 -14.48
C TYR A 62 5.51 20.50 -13.35
N PRO A 63 4.35 20.61 -12.69
CA PRO A 63 4.25 21.53 -11.58
C PRO A 63 5.28 21.11 -10.53
N ASP A 64 6.31 21.91 -10.37
CA ASP A 64 7.09 21.92 -9.16
C ASP A 64 6.13 22.39 -8.06
N SER A 65 5.95 21.56 -7.05
CA SER A 65 5.26 21.93 -5.83
C SER A 65 3.72 21.98 -5.84
N ASP A 66 3.08 20.84 -5.65
CA ASP A 66 1.82 20.79 -4.88
C ASP A 66 2.03 20.08 -3.52
N LEU A 67 3.24 20.13 -2.99
CA LEU A 67 3.60 19.80 -1.62
C LEU A 67 4.30 21.01 -1.01
N ASP A 68 3.56 21.77 -0.23
CA ASP A 68 3.90 22.89 0.64
C ASP A 68 5.25 23.62 0.39
N PRO A 69 5.25 24.92 0.05
CA PRO A 69 6.46 25.74 0.00
C PRO A 69 6.96 26.18 1.40
N ALA A 70 6.46 25.60 2.49
CA ALA A 70 6.75 26.02 3.86
C ALA A 70 7.47 24.93 4.68
N SER A 71 8.47 24.26 4.11
CA SER A 71 9.48 23.60 4.92
C SER A 71 10.78 24.38 4.76
N PRO A 72 11.40 24.88 5.85
CA PRO A 72 12.70 25.56 5.74
C PRO A 72 13.69 24.58 5.14
N GLU A 73 14.49 25.09 4.20
CA GLU A 73 15.67 24.40 3.66
C GLU A 73 16.65 24.11 4.80
N GLU A 74 16.41 23.05 5.54
CA GLU A 74 17.45 22.52 6.43
C GLU A 74 18.46 21.74 5.59
N ASN A 75 19.61 22.35 5.47
CA ASN A 75 20.93 21.86 5.11
C ASN A 75 21.07 20.34 4.95
N LEU A 76 20.63 19.81 3.82
CA LEU A 76 21.22 18.58 3.31
C LEU A 76 22.55 18.97 2.63
N PRO A 77 23.67 18.32 2.96
CA PRO A 77 24.96 18.63 2.36
C PRO A 77 24.84 18.51 0.83
N SER A 78 25.23 19.56 0.14
CA SER A 78 25.34 19.57 -1.31
C SER A 78 26.22 18.39 -1.74
N LEU A 79 25.69 17.53 -2.60
CA LEU A 79 26.35 16.32 -3.12
C LEU A 79 27.66 16.58 -3.88
N ASP A 80 28.04 17.86 -4.08
CA ASP A 80 29.23 18.28 -4.82
C ASP A 80 30.43 18.61 -3.94
N SER A 81 30.30 18.64 -2.60
CA SER A 81 31.44 18.74 -1.70
C SER A 81 31.87 17.34 -1.29
N ASN A 82 33.02 16.89 -1.80
CA ASN A 82 33.74 15.74 -1.26
C ASN A 82 33.98 15.89 0.25
N PRO A 83 33.15 15.34 1.14
CA PRO A 83 33.58 15.14 2.49
C PRO A 83 34.57 13.97 2.45
N THR A 84 35.71 14.16 3.05
CA THR A 84 36.71 13.11 3.30
C THR A 84 36.02 11.84 3.74
N VAL A 85 36.14 10.82 2.88
CA VAL A 85 35.36 9.57 2.83
C VAL A 85 35.59 8.67 4.08
N GLU A 86 36.33 9.13 5.09
CA GLU A 86 36.83 8.29 6.20
C GLU A 86 36.02 8.37 7.52
N ALA A 87 35.00 9.22 7.62
CA ALA A 87 34.32 9.48 8.89
C ALA A 87 32.82 9.16 8.95
N ILE A 88 32.28 8.31 8.06
CA ILE A 88 30.88 7.87 8.19
C ILE A 88 30.87 6.71 9.20
N SER A 89 30.20 6.90 10.35
CA SER A 89 30.01 5.84 11.32
C SER A 89 29.29 4.65 10.68
N SER A 90 29.63 3.43 11.09
CA SER A 90 28.98 2.20 10.60
C SER A 90 27.48 2.16 10.91
N ASP A 91 26.98 3.03 11.74
CA ASP A 91 25.58 3.13 12.15
C ASP A 91 24.73 3.99 11.19
N ASP A 92 25.37 4.81 10.34
CA ASP A 92 24.67 5.59 9.32
C ASP A 92 24.47 4.80 8.02
N VAL A 93 23.40 4.01 7.98
CA VAL A 93 23.03 3.19 6.81
C VAL A 93 22.73 4.06 5.58
N VAL A 94 22.18 5.27 5.78
CA VAL A 94 21.88 6.21 4.68
C VAL A 94 23.17 6.72 4.07
N GLY A 95 24.11 7.17 4.90
CA GLY A 95 25.43 7.64 4.47
C GLY A 95 26.21 6.55 3.73
N LEU A 96 26.16 5.30 4.21
CA LEU A 96 26.78 4.16 3.53
C LEU A 96 26.19 3.91 2.13
N TYR A 97 24.87 3.92 2.02
CA TYR A 97 24.19 3.77 0.72
C TYR A 97 24.60 4.89 -0.26
N LEU A 98 24.58 6.14 0.18
CA LEU A 98 24.96 7.30 -0.64
C LEU A 98 26.42 7.22 -1.09
N LYS A 99 27.32 6.76 -0.22
CA LYS A 99 28.73 6.52 -0.52
C LYS A 99 28.92 5.45 -1.60
N GLU A 100 28.21 4.32 -1.49
CA GLU A 100 28.29 3.26 -2.50
C GLU A 100 27.77 3.72 -3.86
N MET A 101 26.63 4.43 -3.87
CA MET A 101 26.03 4.99 -5.07
C MET A 101 26.95 6.00 -5.78
N SER A 102 27.73 6.79 -5.02
CA SER A 102 28.62 7.82 -5.58
C SER A 102 29.84 7.26 -6.33
N ARG A 103 30.15 5.96 -6.13
CA ARG A 103 31.28 5.30 -6.83
C ARG A 103 31.08 5.14 -8.32
N VAL A 104 29.82 5.12 -8.77
CA VAL A 104 29.51 4.95 -10.20
C VAL A 104 29.41 6.34 -10.84
N PRO A 105 30.23 6.64 -11.89
CA PRO A 105 30.18 7.91 -12.56
C PRO A 105 28.87 8.12 -13.31
N LEU A 106 28.53 9.39 -13.56
CA LEU A 106 27.38 9.74 -14.39
C LEU A 106 27.66 9.40 -15.84
N LEU A 107 26.62 8.93 -16.55
CA LEU A 107 26.72 8.59 -17.97
C LEU A 107 26.53 9.81 -18.86
N SER A 108 27.31 9.88 -19.94
CA SER A 108 27.06 10.77 -21.05
C SER A 108 25.87 10.30 -21.90
N VAL A 109 25.36 11.17 -22.79
CA VAL A 109 24.25 10.81 -23.69
C VAL A 109 24.61 9.66 -24.63
N GLU A 110 25.86 9.63 -25.08
CA GLU A 110 26.37 8.59 -25.98
C GLU A 110 26.47 7.25 -25.26
N GLU A 111 26.97 7.23 -24.02
CA GLU A 111 27.04 6.02 -23.19
C GLU A 111 25.66 5.47 -22.82
N GLU A 112 24.67 6.37 -22.51
CA GLU A 112 23.28 5.97 -22.32
C GLU A 112 22.71 5.22 -23.53
N LEU A 113 23.01 5.72 -24.74
CA LEU A 113 22.56 5.14 -26.00
C LEU A 113 23.22 3.78 -26.25
N ASP A 114 24.54 3.69 -26.08
CA ASP A 114 25.29 2.46 -26.29
C ASP A 114 24.81 1.34 -25.35
N LEU A 115 24.61 1.66 -24.08
CA LEU A 115 24.06 0.71 -23.11
C LEU A 115 22.64 0.28 -23.50
N ALA A 116 21.78 1.20 -23.94
CA ALA A 116 20.43 0.86 -24.38
C ALA A 116 20.43 -0.07 -25.60
N VAL A 117 21.33 0.15 -26.56
CA VAL A 117 21.51 -0.74 -27.73
C VAL A 117 21.97 -2.12 -27.29
N GLN A 118 22.93 -2.21 -26.36
CA GLN A 118 23.41 -3.49 -25.83
C GLN A 118 22.30 -4.25 -25.09
N ILE A 119 21.50 -3.59 -24.30
CA ILE A 119 20.34 -4.18 -23.60
C ILE A 119 19.35 -4.77 -24.60
N GLU A 120 19.03 -4.03 -25.67
CA GLU A 120 18.10 -4.52 -26.69
C GLU A 120 18.64 -5.71 -27.46
N ARG A 121 19.94 -5.67 -27.84
CA ARG A 121 20.62 -6.83 -28.46
C ARG A 121 20.58 -8.06 -27.56
N GLY A 122 20.85 -7.90 -26.25
CA GLY A 122 20.77 -8.97 -25.28
C GLY A 122 19.34 -9.54 -25.14
N ARG A 123 18.31 -8.65 -25.18
CA ARG A 123 16.90 -9.06 -25.14
C ARG A 123 16.50 -9.89 -26.38
N ARG A 124 16.90 -9.45 -27.57
CA ARG A 124 16.66 -10.18 -28.83
C ARG A 124 17.37 -11.53 -28.83
N ALA A 125 18.65 -11.57 -28.43
CA ALA A 125 19.42 -12.81 -28.30
C ALA A 125 18.79 -13.79 -27.31
N LYS A 126 18.22 -13.30 -26.19
CA LYS A 126 17.49 -14.12 -25.22
C LYS A 126 16.22 -14.73 -25.80
N GLN A 127 15.45 -13.96 -26.58
CA GLN A 127 14.26 -14.49 -27.27
C GLN A 127 14.63 -15.57 -28.30
N GLU A 128 15.67 -15.33 -29.11
CA GLU A 128 16.17 -16.29 -30.07
C GLU A 128 16.68 -17.58 -29.39
N TYR A 129 17.44 -17.44 -28.30
CA TYR A 129 17.91 -18.56 -27.50
C TYR A 129 16.76 -19.41 -26.95
N LEU A 130 15.67 -18.78 -26.44
CA LEU A 130 14.50 -19.51 -25.96
C LEU A 130 13.76 -20.26 -27.08
N GLN A 131 13.65 -19.66 -28.27
CA GLN A 131 13.03 -20.32 -29.44
C GLN A 131 13.86 -21.54 -29.91
N LEU A 132 15.19 -21.41 -29.91
CA LEU A 132 16.10 -22.50 -30.27
C LEU A 132 16.08 -23.64 -29.22
N THR A 133 16.00 -23.32 -27.95
CA THR A 133 16.01 -24.31 -26.85
C THR A 133 14.69 -25.12 -26.79
N GLY A 134 13.60 -24.59 -27.31
CA GLY A 134 12.31 -25.32 -27.47
C GLY A 134 12.34 -26.39 -28.56
N SER A 135 13.36 -26.42 -29.46
CA SER A 135 13.58 -27.44 -30.47
C SER A 135 14.56 -28.49 -29.93
N LYS A 136 14.20 -29.78 -30.00
CA LYS A 136 14.97 -30.94 -29.45
C LYS A 136 16.38 -31.14 -30.00
N SER A 137 16.93 -30.22 -30.82
CA SER A 137 18.26 -30.33 -31.48
C SER A 137 19.21 -29.15 -31.18
N ALA A 138 19.05 -28.44 -30.05
CA ALA A 138 19.80 -27.20 -29.79
C ALA A 138 21.17 -27.47 -29.19
N VAL A 139 22.23 -27.30 -30.00
CA VAL A 139 23.59 -27.08 -29.52
C VAL A 139 23.64 -25.72 -28.83
N PRO A 140 24.14 -25.59 -27.58
CA PRO A 140 24.20 -24.33 -26.88
C PRO A 140 25.07 -23.32 -27.64
N ASN A 141 24.46 -22.31 -28.24
CA ASN A 141 25.16 -21.29 -29.01
C ASN A 141 25.92 -20.35 -28.06
N ARG A 142 27.21 -20.60 -27.86
CA ARG A 142 28.11 -19.86 -26.97
C ARG A 142 28.11 -18.35 -27.29
N LYS A 143 27.92 -17.96 -28.56
CA LYS A 143 27.85 -16.56 -28.99
C LYS A 143 26.60 -15.86 -28.45
N LEU A 144 25.43 -16.53 -28.49
CA LEU A 144 24.19 -15.95 -27.95
C LEU A 144 24.24 -15.76 -26.43
N ARG A 145 24.90 -16.69 -25.71
CA ARG A 145 25.13 -16.55 -24.28
C ARG A 145 25.97 -15.32 -23.94
N GLY A 146 27.08 -15.08 -24.65
CA GLY A 146 27.90 -13.89 -24.46
C GLY A 146 27.12 -12.60 -24.68
N ILE A 147 26.32 -12.51 -25.75
CA ILE A 147 25.48 -11.33 -26.01
C ILE A 147 24.40 -11.11 -24.91
N ILE A 148 23.87 -12.20 -24.36
CA ILE A 148 22.91 -12.12 -23.26
C ILE A 148 23.60 -11.62 -21.99
N GLU A 149 24.78 -12.10 -21.67
CA GLU A 149 25.58 -11.68 -20.52
C GLU A 149 25.99 -10.19 -20.64
N ASP A 150 26.47 -9.77 -21.81
CA ASP A 150 26.79 -8.37 -22.09
C ASP A 150 25.57 -7.47 -21.91
N GLY A 151 24.40 -7.89 -22.40
CA GLY A 151 23.15 -7.16 -22.23
C GLY A 151 22.69 -7.08 -20.76
N GLN A 152 22.96 -8.09 -19.94
CA GLN A 152 22.70 -8.07 -18.51
C GLN A 152 23.62 -7.10 -17.76
N LEU A 153 24.93 -7.13 -18.08
CA LEU A 153 25.90 -6.20 -17.53
C LEU A 153 25.58 -4.74 -17.88
N ALA A 154 25.21 -4.49 -19.15
CA ALA A 154 24.77 -3.16 -19.59
C ALA A 154 23.53 -2.68 -18.83
N ARG A 155 22.55 -3.57 -18.58
CA ARG A 155 21.36 -3.27 -17.78
C ARG A 155 21.72 -2.89 -16.35
N GLU A 156 22.58 -3.66 -15.70
CA GLU A 156 23.04 -3.36 -14.35
C GLU A 156 23.79 -2.03 -14.28
N HIS A 157 24.64 -1.76 -15.25
CA HIS A 157 25.38 -0.50 -15.31
C HIS A 157 24.44 0.70 -15.45
N LEU A 158 23.48 0.63 -16.38
CA LEU A 158 22.50 1.69 -16.59
C LEU A 158 21.66 1.95 -15.32
N ILE A 159 21.27 0.91 -14.58
CA ILE A 159 20.55 1.05 -13.31
C ILE A 159 21.45 1.73 -12.28
N LYS A 160 22.67 1.22 -12.05
CA LYS A 160 23.60 1.73 -11.03
C LYS A 160 23.95 3.20 -11.26
N ALA A 161 24.21 3.59 -12.52
CA ALA A 161 24.55 4.98 -12.86
C ALA A 161 23.39 5.96 -12.63
N ASN A 162 22.13 5.50 -12.69
CA ASN A 162 20.95 6.34 -12.51
C ASN A 162 20.33 6.28 -11.11
N THR A 163 20.93 5.63 -10.13
CA THR A 163 20.43 5.60 -8.74
C THR A 163 20.41 6.99 -8.09
N ARG A 164 21.33 7.88 -8.47
CA ARG A 164 21.34 9.30 -8.03
C ARG A 164 20.07 10.05 -8.42
N LEU A 165 19.48 9.75 -9.60
CA LEU A 165 18.20 10.30 -10.01
C LEU A 165 17.06 9.86 -9.08
N VAL A 166 17.07 8.61 -8.61
CA VAL A 166 16.08 8.11 -7.65
C VAL A 166 16.14 8.89 -6.36
N VAL A 167 17.34 9.10 -5.81
CA VAL A 167 17.54 9.87 -4.56
C VAL A 167 17.04 11.31 -4.71
N SER A 168 17.34 11.99 -5.84
CA SER A 168 16.91 13.36 -6.11
C SER A 168 15.37 13.50 -6.16
N ILE A 169 14.67 12.45 -6.57
CA ILE A 169 13.20 12.42 -6.58
C ILE A 169 12.65 12.04 -5.21
N ALA A 170 13.21 10.99 -4.57
CA ALA A 170 12.73 10.47 -3.29
C ALA A 170 12.87 11.50 -2.14
N LYS A 171 13.91 12.35 -2.16
CA LYS A 171 14.11 13.38 -1.12
C LYS A 171 12.91 14.33 -0.94
N ARG A 172 12.13 14.58 -1.99
CA ARG A 172 10.93 15.43 -1.93
C ARG A 172 9.76 14.81 -1.17
N TYR A 173 9.85 13.53 -0.88
CA TYR A 173 8.80 12.76 -0.19
C TYR A 173 9.19 12.35 1.23
N ILE A 174 10.28 12.92 1.76
CA ILE A 174 10.70 12.73 3.16
C ILE A 174 9.63 13.32 4.09
N GLY A 175 9.35 12.66 5.21
CA GLY A 175 8.37 13.14 6.20
C GLY A 175 6.91 12.71 5.95
N HIS A 176 6.62 11.99 4.87
CA HIS A 176 5.28 11.56 4.52
C HIS A 176 4.89 10.16 5.05
N GLY A 177 5.52 9.72 6.15
CA GLY A 177 5.15 8.48 6.85
C GLY A 177 5.86 7.21 6.37
N VAL A 178 6.78 7.30 5.40
CA VAL A 178 7.63 6.18 4.96
C VAL A 178 9.09 6.56 5.15
N PRO A 179 9.94 5.67 5.71
CA PRO A 179 11.38 5.91 5.87
C PRO A 179 12.06 6.22 4.53
N PHE A 180 13.07 7.11 4.55
CA PHE A 180 13.74 7.58 3.34
C PHE A 180 14.38 6.45 2.52
N LEU A 181 15.02 5.48 3.17
CA LEU A 181 15.60 4.33 2.48
C LEU A 181 14.55 3.47 1.76
N ASP A 182 13.37 3.31 2.36
CA ASP A 182 12.29 2.54 1.75
C ASP A 182 11.73 3.28 0.52
N LEU A 183 11.63 4.62 0.59
CA LEU A 183 11.28 5.44 -0.58
C LEU A 183 12.30 5.29 -1.72
N ILE A 184 13.60 5.25 -1.39
CA ILE A 184 14.65 5.00 -2.37
C ILE A 184 14.50 3.61 -2.99
N GLN A 185 14.25 2.56 -2.18
CA GLN A 185 14.11 1.21 -2.71
C GLN A 185 12.89 1.05 -3.61
N GLU A 186 11.76 1.62 -3.23
CA GLU A 186 10.57 1.67 -4.09
C GLU A 186 10.83 2.47 -5.38
N GLY A 187 11.58 3.57 -5.28
CA GLY A 187 12.04 4.33 -6.43
C GLY A 187 12.97 3.50 -7.33
N ASN A 188 13.87 2.71 -6.78
CA ASN A 188 14.75 1.79 -7.52
C ASN A 188 13.94 0.73 -8.27
N LEU A 189 12.85 0.20 -7.68
CA LEU A 189 11.94 -0.70 -8.41
C LEU A 189 11.27 0.00 -9.60
N GLY A 190 10.97 1.29 -9.46
CA GLY A 190 10.51 2.13 -10.57
C GLY A 190 11.57 2.30 -11.66
N LEU A 191 12.81 2.58 -11.27
CA LEU A 191 13.95 2.70 -12.17
C LEU A 191 14.19 1.39 -12.96
N ILE A 192 14.13 0.24 -12.31
CA ILE A 192 14.26 -1.08 -12.95
C ILE A 192 13.18 -1.28 -14.03
N LYS A 193 11.92 -0.93 -13.71
CA LYS A 193 10.81 -0.97 -14.68
C LYS A 193 11.02 0.00 -15.84
N ALA A 194 11.60 1.18 -15.57
CA ALA A 194 11.92 2.15 -16.60
C ALA A 194 12.96 1.59 -17.58
N VAL A 195 14.05 0.99 -17.08
CA VAL A 195 15.09 0.36 -17.91
C VAL A 195 14.53 -0.78 -18.77
N GLU A 196 13.60 -1.56 -18.23
CA GLU A 196 12.96 -2.66 -18.98
C GLU A 196 12.09 -2.17 -20.15
N LYS A 197 11.50 -0.98 -20.04
CA LYS A 197 10.55 -0.45 -21.02
C LYS A 197 11.10 0.71 -21.83
N TYR A 198 12.35 1.12 -21.59
CA TYR A 198 12.97 2.22 -22.30
C TYR A 198 13.21 1.88 -23.77
N ASP A 199 12.84 2.80 -24.64
CA ASP A 199 13.01 2.72 -26.09
C ASP A 199 13.86 3.91 -26.56
N TYR A 200 15.12 3.66 -26.84
CA TYR A 200 16.08 4.68 -27.30
C TYR A 200 15.77 5.21 -28.70
N THR A 201 15.03 4.46 -29.53
CA THR A 201 14.71 4.89 -30.91
C THR A 201 13.84 6.13 -30.97
N ARG A 202 13.20 6.49 -29.85
CA ARG A 202 12.35 7.68 -29.72
C ARG A 202 13.12 8.99 -29.53
N GLY A 203 14.44 8.94 -29.32
CA GLY A 203 15.32 10.10 -29.22
C GLY A 203 15.21 10.92 -27.92
N PHE A 204 14.50 10.42 -26.89
CA PHE A 204 14.44 11.06 -25.57
C PHE A 204 15.54 10.51 -24.65
N ARG A 205 15.99 11.37 -23.74
CA ARG A 205 16.91 10.94 -22.68
C ARG A 205 16.24 9.95 -21.74
N PHE A 206 17.02 9.00 -21.26
CA PHE A 206 16.54 8.01 -20.29
C PHE A 206 15.96 8.65 -19.03
N SER A 207 16.63 9.71 -18.49
CA SER A 207 16.18 10.43 -17.29
C SER A 207 14.75 10.97 -17.40
N THR A 208 14.35 11.50 -18.57
CA THR A 208 12.99 12.01 -18.79
C THR A 208 11.92 10.91 -18.63
N TYR A 209 12.23 9.71 -19.13
CA TYR A 209 11.32 8.57 -19.04
C TYR A 209 11.34 7.93 -17.65
N ALA A 210 12.53 7.78 -17.06
CA ALA A 210 12.72 7.16 -15.75
C ALA A 210 12.05 7.98 -14.62
N THR A 211 12.11 9.31 -14.68
CA THR A 211 11.49 10.19 -13.69
C THR A 211 10.00 9.87 -13.48
N TRP A 212 9.27 9.60 -14.55
CA TRP A 212 7.85 9.24 -14.46
C TRP A 212 7.64 7.91 -13.70
N TRP A 213 8.42 6.88 -14.02
CA TRP A 213 8.32 5.57 -13.35
C TRP A 213 8.72 5.62 -11.88
N ILE A 214 9.81 6.36 -11.59
CA ILE A 214 10.29 6.53 -10.22
C ILE A 214 9.22 7.25 -9.39
N ARG A 215 8.69 8.39 -9.88
CA ARG A 215 7.62 9.14 -9.20
C ARG A 215 6.39 8.27 -8.97
N GLN A 216 5.94 7.55 -9.97
CA GLN A 216 4.78 6.68 -9.90
C GLN A 216 4.94 5.57 -8.83
N THR A 217 6.13 4.95 -8.73
CA THR A 217 6.35 3.91 -7.71
C THR A 217 6.47 4.50 -6.31
N VAL A 218 7.17 5.63 -6.14
CA VAL A 218 7.30 6.32 -4.85
C VAL A 218 5.93 6.80 -4.35
N THR A 219 5.13 7.47 -5.19
CA THR A 219 3.79 7.94 -4.78
C THR A 219 2.84 6.79 -4.49
N ARG A 220 2.97 5.69 -5.20
CA ARG A 220 2.20 4.47 -4.92
C ARG A 220 2.61 3.81 -3.60
N ALA A 221 3.91 3.75 -3.32
CA ALA A 221 4.42 3.23 -2.05
C ALA A 221 3.93 4.07 -0.87
N LEU A 222 3.93 5.40 -0.98
CA LEU A 222 3.33 6.29 0.01
C LEU A 222 1.84 5.99 0.22
N ALA A 223 1.10 5.81 -0.87
CA ALA A 223 -0.33 5.47 -0.77
C ALA A 223 -0.58 4.12 -0.09
N ASP A 224 0.31 3.14 -0.31
CA ASP A 224 0.12 1.78 0.19
C ASP A 224 0.67 1.57 1.61
N GLN A 225 1.71 2.32 2.04
CA GLN A 225 2.52 2.00 3.23
C GLN A 225 2.58 3.14 4.27
N ALA A 226 2.29 4.41 3.90
CA ALA A 226 2.47 5.55 4.80
C ALA A 226 1.52 5.58 6.01
N ARG A 227 0.43 4.82 5.99
CA ARG A 227 -0.59 4.84 7.04
C ARG A 227 -0.57 3.57 7.87
N THR A 228 -0.63 3.70 9.20
CA THR A 228 -0.77 2.58 10.13
C THR A 228 -2.02 1.74 9.80
N ILE A 229 -3.14 2.39 9.51
CA ILE A 229 -4.35 1.74 9.00
C ILE A 229 -4.38 1.97 7.50
N ARG A 230 -4.14 0.91 6.73
CA ARG A 230 -4.09 0.96 5.28
C ARG A 230 -5.42 1.44 4.67
N VAL A 231 -5.32 2.42 3.78
CA VAL A 231 -6.46 2.97 3.04
C VAL A 231 -6.29 2.64 1.54
N PRO A 232 -7.36 2.27 0.81
CA PRO A 232 -7.29 2.02 -0.63
C PRO A 232 -6.79 3.25 -1.41
N VAL A 233 -6.01 3.02 -2.48
CA VAL A 233 -5.37 4.10 -3.28
C VAL A 233 -6.38 5.13 -3.79
N HIS A 234 -7.54 4.67 -4.31
CA HIS A 234 -8.59 5.59 -4.81
C HIS A 234 -9.15 6.52 -3.72
N MET A 235 -9.06 6.14 -2.44
CA MET A 235 -9.46 7.00 -1.33
C MET A 235 -8.38 8.03 -1.00
N ILE A 236 -7.12 7.65 -1.11
CA ILE A 236 -5.99 8.57 -0.94
C ILE A 236 -6.00 9.65 -2.01
N ASP A 237 -6.34 9.29 -3.26
CA ASP A 237 -6.52 10.27 -4.34
C ASP A 237 -7.65 11.26 -4.02
N ARG A 238 -8.78 10.78 -3.46
CA ARG A 238 -9.87 11.66 -3.01
C ARG A 238 -9.47 12.56 -1.83
N ILE A 239 -8.69 12.02 -0.89
CA ILE A 239 -8.16 12.81 0.23
C ILE A 239 -7.22 13.91 -0.29
N ARG A 240 -6.35 13.62 -1.27
CA ARG A 240 -5.49 14.62 -1.91
C ARG A 240 -6.30 15.70 -2.62
N GLN A 241 -7.32 15.32 -3.40
CA GLN A 241 -8.22 16.27 -4.06
C GLN A 241 -8.92 17.16 -3.04
N MET A 242 -9.37 16.59 -1.92
CA MET A 242 -9.99 17.35 -0.84
C MET A 242 -9.01 18.37 -0.22
N TYR A 243 -7.77 17.96 0.10
CA TYR A 243 -6.77 18.88 0.64
C TYR A 243 -6.39 19.98 -0.35
N LYS A 244 -6.27 19.67 -1.65
CA LYS A 244 -6.02 20.65 -2.69
C LYS A 244 -7.15 21.68 -2.75
N ALA A 245 -8.41 21.23 -2.81
CA ALA A 245 -9.58 22.10 -2.78
C ALA A 245 -9.67 22.95 -1.50
N THR A 246 -9.31 22.38 -0.35
CA THR A 246 -9.24 23.12 0.92
C THR A 246 -8.24 24.26 0.82
N HIS A 247 -7.02 23.98 0.35
CA HIS A 247 -5.99 25.01 0.21
C HIS A 247 -6.35 26.11 -0.79
N GLU A 248 -6.92 25.76 -1.94
CA GLU A 248 -7.40 26.71 -2.94
C GLU A 248 -8.52 27.61 -2.40
N LEU A 249 -9.45 27.04 -1.63
CA LEU A 249 -10.51 27.78 -0.96
C LEU A 249 -9.98 28.67 0.17
N GLU A 250 -9.02 28.20 0.95
CA GLU A 250 -8.35 29.00 1.98
C GLU A 250 -7.67 30.23 1.38
N GLN A 251 -6.97 30.06 0.26
CA GLN A 251 -6.33 31.20 -0.45
C GLN A 251 -7.36 32.19 -0.99
N ARG A 252 -8.51 31.72 -1.49
CA ARG A 252 -9.57 32.59 -2.00
C ARG A 252 -10.38 33.29 -0.90
N LEU A 253 -10.67 32.59 0.20
CA LEU A 253 -11.54 33.08 1.26
C LEU A 253 -10.80 33.78 2.41
N GLY A 254 -9.47 33.55 2.54
CA GLY A 254 -8.67 34.01 3.69
C GLY A 254 -9.02 33.33 5.02
N ARG A 255 -9.79 32.24 5.01
CA ARG A 255 -10.20 31.44 6.17
C ARG A 255 -10.36 29.98 5.80
N VAL A 256 -10.37 29.12 6.81
CA VAL A 256 -10.66 27.68 6.62
C VAL A 256 -12.08 27.51 6.04
N PRO A 257 -12.24 26.77 4.92
CA PRO A 257 -13.54 26.56 4.29
C PRO A 257 -14.45 25.67 5.13
N THR A 258 -15.76 25.90 5.02
CA THR A 258 -16.76 25.03 5.62
C THR A 258 -16.93 23.74 4.82
N ILE A 259 -17.49 22.70 5.46
CA ILE A 259 -17.73 21.40 4.79
C ILE A 259 -18.68 21.56 3.59
N GLU A 260 -19.62 22.52 3.67
CA GLU A 260 -20.57 22.83 2.59
C GLU A 260 -19.87 23.48 1.39
N GLU A 261 -18.92 24.38 1.64
CA GLU A 261 -18.11 25.04 0.60
C GLU A 261 -17.23 24.02 -0.11
N LEU A 262 -16.60 23.11 0.66
CA LEU A 262 -15.83 21.99 0.12
C LEU A 262 -16.69 21.03 -0.71
N ALA A 263 -17.90 20.73 -0.25
CA ALA A 263 -18.81 19.85 -0.98
C ALA A 263 -19.22 20.45 -2.32
N ASN A 264 -19.47 21.74 -2.36
CA ASN A 264 -19.80 22.47 -3.59
C ASN A 264 -18.61 22.52 -4.57
N GLU A 265 -17.40 22.79 -4.09
CA GLU A 265 -16.19 22.85 -4.91
C GLU A 265 -15.84 21.48 -5.52
N LEU A 266 -15.96 20.40 -4.73
CA LEU A 266 -15.68 19.03 -5.17
C LEU A 266 -16.84 18.39 -5.95
N GLY A 267 -18.02 19.03 -6.00
CA GLY A 267 -19.23 18.42 -6.62
C GLY A 267 -19.69 17.14 -5.93
N LEU A 268 -19.41 16.98 -4.63
CA LEU A 268 -19.72 15.80 -3.84
C LEU A 268 -20.85 16.09 -2.83
N ASP A 269 -21.56 15.01 -2.45
CA ASP A 269 -22.53 15.08 -1.35
C ASP A 269 -21.85 15.36 -0.01
N LEU A 270 -22.46 16.19 0.82
CA LEU A 270 -21.96 16.61 2.14
C LEU A 270 -21.56 15.42 3.03
N LYS A 271 -22.36 14.35 3.04
CA LYS A 271 -22.06 13.12 3.78
C LYS A 271 -20.78 12.43 3.30
N LYS A 272 -20.51 12.48 1.99
CA LYS A 272 -19.28 11.90 1.42
C LYS A 272 -18.05 12.70 1.82
N VAL A 273 -18.12 14.03 1.84
CA VAL A 273 -17.01 14.89 2.27
C VAL A 273 -16.72 14.67 3.76
N GLN A 274 -17.75 14.62 4.60
CA GLN A 274 -17.60 14.30 6.03
C GLN A 274 -16.94 12.94 6.26
N TRP A 275 -17.30 11.94 5.44
CA TRP A 275 -16.70 10.61 5.54
C TRP A 275 -15.23 10.61 5.09
N ILE A 276 -14.89 11.34 3.99
CA ILE A 276 -13.50 11.49 3.53
C ILE A 276 -12.66 12.17 4.61
N LEU A 277 -13.18 13.21 5.26
CA LEU A 277 -12.53 13.88 6.40
C LEU A 277 -12.23 12.91 7.54
N LYS A 278 -13.20 12.07 7.95
CA LYS A 278 -12.98 11.06 9.00
C LYS A 278 -11.90 10.04 8.62
N VAL A 279 -11.89 9.58 7.36
CA VAL A 279 -10.89 8.64 6.85
C VAL A 279 -9.51 9.30 6.71
N SER A 280 -9.45 10.62 6.55
CA SER A 280 -8.18 11.36 6.43
C SER A 280 -7.41 11.46 7.74
N TRP A 281 -8.07 11.29 8.89
CA TRP A 281 -7.40 11.38 10.20
C TRP A 281 -6.34 10.29 10.37
N LEU A 282 -5.26 10.68 11.04
CA LEU A 282 -4.20 9.78 11.44
C LEU A 282 -4.43 9.32 12.88
N PRO A 283 -4.10 8.07 13.23
CA PRO A 283 -4.15 7.63 14.62
C PRO A 283 -3.12 8.39 15.46
N LEU A 284 -3.50 8.71 16.69
CA LEU A 284 -2.60 9.28 17.69
C LEU A 284 -1.85 8.16 18.41
N SER A 285 -0.64 8.45 18.89
CA SER A 285 0.11 7.53 19.76
C SER A 285 -0.52 7.48 21.15
N LEU A 286 -0.58 6.29 21.74
CA LEU A 286 -1.00 6.11 23.13
C LEU A 286 0.04 6.65 24.13
N GLU A 287 1.30 6.76 23.70
CA GLU A 287 2.43 7.31 24.48
C GLU A 287 2.48 8.84 24.38
N THR A 288 1.52 9.50 23.73
CA THR A 288 1.48 10.96 23.66
C THR A 288 1.30 11.51 25.07
N PRO A 289 2.21 12.41 25.56
CA PRO A 289 2.09 13.03 26.88
C PRO A 289 0.85 13.91 26.94
N VAL A 290 0.14 13.87 28.07
CA VAL A 290 -1.08 14.64 28.32
C VAL A 290 -0.92 15.42 29.63
N GLY A 291 -1.16 16.72 29.60
CA GLY A 291 -1.05 17.63 30.73
C GLY A 291 0.18 18.51 30.67
N ASP A 292 0.23 19.50 31.56
CA ASP A 292 1.33 20.49 31.60
C ASP A 292 2.64 19.90 32.14
N ASP A 293 2.54 18.85 32.97
CA ASP A 293 3.72 18.22 33.62
C ASP A 293 4.30 17.03 32.82
N GLU A 294 3.69 16.65 31.68
CA GLU A 294 4.10 15.54 30.80
C GLU A 294 4.26 14.16 31.48
N ASP A 295 3.81 14.03 32.74
CA ASP A 295 3.95 12.80 33.54
C ASP A 295 2.90 11.72 33.22
N SER A 296 1.89 12.06 32.42
CA SER A 296 0.76 11.17 32.09
C SER A 296 0.71 10.92 30.58
N GLU A 297 0.47 9.66 30.19
CA GLU A 297 0.30 9.25 28.81
C GLU A 297 -1.20 9.11 28.45
N LEU A 298 -1.55 9.40 27.18
CA LEU A 298 -2.93 9.25 26.66
C LEU A 298 -3.50 7.85 26.92
N GLY A 299 -2.67 6.81 26.85
CA GLY A 299 -3.06 5.42 27.08
C GLY A 299 -3.61 5.16 28.48
N MET A 300 -3.19 5.93 29.51
CA MET A 300 -3.67 5.75 30.88
C MET A 300 -5.12 6.20 31.09
N PHE A 301 -5.64 7.05 30.19
CA PHE A 301 -7.01 7.57 30.27
C PHE A 301 -8.03 6.72 29.49
N ILE A 302 -7.56 5.69 28.76
CA ILE A 302 -8.43 4.83 27.99
C ILE A 302 -8.90 3.66 28.84
N GLU A 303 -10.23 3.52 29.03
CA GLU A 303 -10.83 2.42 29.77
C GLU A 303 -10.68 1.09 29.02
N ASP A 304 -10.35 0.03 29.76
CA ASP A 304 -10.34 -1.34 29.25
C ASP A 304 -11.76 -1.94 29.31
N GLU A 305 -12.46 -1.90 28.17
CA GLU A 305 -13.82 -2.44 28.03
C GLU A 305 -13.84 -3.99 27.85
N PHE A 306 -12.70 -4.60 27.55
CA PHE A 306 -12.63 -6.03 27.20
C PHE A 306 -12.30 -6.94 28.38
N SER A 307 -11.52 -6.47 29.31
CA SER A 307 -11.16 -7.27 30.48
C SER A 307 -12.31 -7.36 31.47
N PRO A 308 -12.67 -8.57 31.93
CA PRO A 308 -13.75 -8.70 32.89
C PRO A 308 -13.36 -8.03 34.21
N THR A 309 -14.27 -7.24 34.77
CA THR A 309 -14.05 -6.64 36.09
C THR A 309 -13.89 -7.72 37.16
N PRO A 310 -13.24 -7.43 38.30
CA PRO A 310 -13.13 -8.39 39.40
C PRO A 310 -14.49 -8.92 39.88
N LEU A 311 -15.51 -8.06 39.85
CA LEU A 311 -16.88 -8.45 40.18
C LEU A 311 -17.47 -9.46 39.19
N GLN A 312 -17.30 -9.19 37.87
CA GLN A 312 -17.73 -10.10 36.81
C GLN A 312 -16.99 -11.44 36.87
N SER A 313 -15.69 -11.41 37.15
CA SER A 313 -14.88 -12.63 37.32
C SER A 313 -15.33 -13.46 38.51
N ALA A 314 -15.59 -12.81 39.65
CA ALA A 314 -16.14 -13.48 40.83
C ALA A 314 -17.52 -14.08 40.54
N TYR A 315 -18.39 -13.30 39.86
CA TYR A 315 -19.74 -13.77 39.50
C TYR A 315 -19.71 -14.97 38.54
N GLN A 316 -18.80 -14.97 37.56
CA GLN A 316 -18.60 -16.10 36.66
C GLN A 316 -18.07 -17.36 37.40
N SER A 317 -17.17 -17.17 38.36
CA SER A 317 -16.70 -18.30 39.20
C SER A 317 -17.82 -18.90 40.04
N MET A 318 -18.61 -18.06 40.69
CA MET A 318 -19.78 -18.52 41.47
C MET A 318 -20.83 -19.23 40.59
N LEU A 319 -21.08 -18.70 39.39
CA LEU A 319 -21.97 -19.33 38.41
C LEU A 319 -21.44 -20.71 37.99
N ARG A 320 -20.13 -20.85 37.74
CA ARG A 320 -19.50 -22.11 37.37
C ARG A 320 -19.62 -23.13 38.50
N GLU A 321 -19.32 -22.75 39.72
CA GLU A 321 -19.50 -23.61 40.89
C GLU A 321 -20.96 -24.07 41.07
N LYS A 322 -21.90 -23.14 40.84
CA LYS A 322 -23.34 -23.47 40.96
C LYS A 322 -23.81 -24.40 39.86
N ILE A 323 -23.32 -24.25 38.65
CA ILE A 323 -23.55 -25.17 37.53
C ILE A 323 -23.01 -26.56 37.89
N ASP A 324 -21.79 -26.64 38.43
CA ASP A 324 -21.18 -27.90 38.82
C ASP A 324 -21.96 -28.60 39.96
N GLU A 325 -22.44 -27.86 40.96
CA GLU A 325 -23.31 -28.37 42.03
C GLU A 325 -24.61 -28.98 41.46
N VAL A 326 -25.27 -28.24 40.55
CA VAL A 326 -26.53 -28.69 39.92
C VAL A 326 -26.28 -29.89 39.01
N LEU A 327 -25.20 -29.91 38.23
CA LEU A 327 -24.82 -31.06 37.42
C LEU A 327 -24.47 -32.30 38.26
N GLY A 328 -23.89 -32.12 39.45
CA GLY A 328 -23.59 -33.18 40.41
C GLY A 328 -24.84 -33.90 40.89
N THR A 329 -26.04 -33.33 40.76
CA THR A 329 -27.32 -33.99 41.10
C THR A 329 -27.82 -34.96 40.03
N LEU A 330 -27.16 -35.01 38.86
CA LEU A 330 -27.44 -35.94 37.77
C LEU A 330 -26.60 -37.21 37.88
N SER A 331 -26.90 -38.23 37.07
CA SER A 331 -26.01 -39.40 37.00
C SER A 331 -24.65 -39.03 36.40
N PRO A 332 -23.53 -39.66 36.82
CA PRO A 332 -22.19 -39.33 36.31
C PRO A 332 -22.10 -39.40 34.79
N ARG A 333 -22.87 -40.26 34.16
CA ARG A 333 -22.91 -40.42 32.71
C ARG A 333 -23.63 -39.25 32.03
N GLU A 334 -24.77 -38.81 32.58
CA GLU A 334 -25.50 -37.62 32.07
C GLU A 334 -24.68 -36.34 32.23
N THR A 335 -24.04 -36.17 33.39
CA THR A 335 -23.16 -35.01 33.66
C THR A 335 -22.02 -34.93 32.66
N ARG A 336 -21.32 -36.06 32.40
CA ARG A 336 -20.17 -36.05 31.49
C ARG A 336 -20.59 -35.79 30.03
N ILE A 337 -21.75 -36.27 29.58
CA ILE A 337 -22.31 -35.99 28.27
C ILE A 337 -22.63 -34.48 28.14
N LEU A 338 -23.28 -33.87 29.15
CA LEU A 338 -23.59 -32.44 29.13
C LEU A 338 -22.33 -31.58 29.16
N ARG A 339 -21.33 -31.90 29.98
CA ARG A 339 -20.07 -31.18 30.04
C ARG A 339 -19.35 -31.18 28.68
N LEU A 340 -19.27 -32.30 28.01
CA LEU A 340 -18.69 -32.38 26.66
C LEU A 340 -19.54 -31.63 25.62
N ARG A 341 -20.87 -31.83 25.68
CA ARG A 341 -21.77 -31.21 24.70
C ARG A 341 -21.77 -29.70 24.73
N PHE A 342 -21.71 -29.10 25.91
CA PHE A 342 -21.71 -27.66 26.11
C PHE A 342 -20.31 -27.07 26.33
N GLY A 343 -19.24 -27.87 26.26
CA GLY A 343 -17.87 -27.42 26.39
C GLY A 343 -17.53 -26.86 27.77
N LEU A 344 -18.18 -27.36 28.86
CA LEU A 344 -18.00 -26.81 30.19
C LEU A 344 -16.63 -27.14 30.81
N ASP A 345 -15.94 -28.17 30.33
CA ASP A 345 -14.60 -28.55 30.81
C ASP A 345 -13.49 -27.81 30.03
N ASN A 346 -13.58 -27.79 28.69
CA ASN A 346 -12.50 -27.35 27.80
C ASN A 346 -12.86 -26.10 26.95
N GLY A 347 -14.03 -25.49 27.16
CA GLY A 347 -14.52 -24.35 26.39
C GLY A 347 -14.95 -24.69 24.95
N THR A 348 -14.74 -25.92 24.47
CA THR A 348 -15.11 -26.37 23.12
C THR A 348 -16.31 -27.28 23.15
N PRO A 349 -17.45 -26.92 22.54
CA PRO A 349 -18.63 -27.79 22.49
C PRO A 349 -18.43 -28.91 21.44
N TYR A 350 -18.75 -30.14 21.81
CA TYR A 350 -18.72 -31.29 20.90
C TYR A 350 -20.07 -31.56 20.26
N THR A 351 -20.08 -32.08 19.06
CA THR A 351 -21.28 -32.50 18.34
C THR A 351 -21.87 -33.77 18.95
N LEU A 352 -23.16 -34.06 18.70
CA LEU A 352 -23.78 -35.28 19.20
C LEU A 352 -23.13 -36.58 18.67
N GLU A 353 -22.54 -36.50 17.48
CA GLU A 353 -21.85 -37.62 16.84
C GLU A 353 -20.49 -37.88 17.49
N GLU A 354 -19.68 -36.85 17.68
CA GLU A 354 -18.39 -36.93 18.38
C GLU A 354 -18.55 -37.42 19.84
N VAL A 355 -19.59 -36.93 20.55
CA VAL A 355 -19.90 -37.45 21.89
C VAL A 355 -20.35 -38.92 21.81
N GLY A 356 -21.10 -39.29 20.77
CA GLY A 356 -21.50 -40.67 20.51
C GLY A 356 -20.29 -41.59 20.33
N GLU A 357 -19.32 -41.19 19.52
CA GLU A 357 -18.08 -41.95 19.33
C GLU A 357 -17.29 -42.13 20.62
N LYS A 358 -17.14 -41.09 21.45
CA LYS A 358 -16.43 -41.16 22.74
C LYS A 358 -17.11 -42.11 23.76
N PHE A 359 -18.42 -42.26 23.69
CA PHE A 359 -19.18 -43.14 24.60
C PHE A 359 -19.56 -44.49 23.99
N GLY A 360 -19.22 -44.75 22.71
CA GLY A 360 -19.62 -45.97 22.00
C GLY A 360 -21.14 -46.09 21.82
N LEU A 361 -21.83 -44.95 21.61
CA LEU A 361 -23.28 -44.89 21.48
C LEU A 361 -23.67 -44.19 20.14
N THR A 362 -24.89 -44.49 19.68
CA THR A 362 -25.44 -43.82 18.52
C THR A 362 -25.81 -42.37 18.83
N ARG A 363 -25.72 -41.49 17.82
CA ARG A 363 -26.11 -40.05 17.88
C ARG A 363 -27.50 -39.86 18.51
N GLU A 364 -28.46 -40.69 18.12
CA GLU A 364 -29.84 -40.60 18.62
C GLU A 364 -29.92 -41.00 20.12
N ARG A 365 -29.09 -41.94 20.56
CA ARG A 365 -29.02 -42.30 21.97
C ARG A 365 -28.46 -41.19 22.83
N ILE A 366 -27.44 -40.49 22.36
CA ILE A 366 -26.89 -39.33 23.06
C ILE A 366 -27.95 -38.21 23.13
N ARG A 367 -28.69 -37.94 22.03
CA ARG A 367 -29.79 -36.96 22.02
C ARG A 367 -30.89 -37.28 23.03
N GLN A 368 -31.25 -38.57 23.18
CA GLN A 368 -32.23 -39.01 24.19
C GLN A 368 -31.71 -38.76 25.61
N ILE A 369 -30.43 -39.10 25.89
CA ILE A 369 -29.83 -38.89 27.22
C ILE A 369 -29.73 -37.38 27.52
N GLU A 370 -29.28 -36.54 26.58
CA GLU A 370 -29.25 -35.09 26.70
C GLU A 370 -30.65 -34.52 27.02
N GLY A 371 -31.67 -34.90 26.22
CA GLY A 371 -33.04 -34.45 26.44
C GLY A 371 -33.62 -34.88 27.78
N LYS A 372 -33.28 -36.08 28.28
CA LYS A 372 -33.67 -36.55 29.60
C LYS A 372 -32.95 -35.78 30.72
N ALA A 373 -31.67 -35.54 30.59
CA ALA A 373 -30.88 -34.77 31.53
C ALA A 373 -31.37 -33.29 31.61
N LEU A 374 -31.61 -32.64 30.49
CA LEU A 374 -32.15 -31.28 30.44
C LEU A 374 -33.56 -31.17 31.05
N ARG A 375 -34.45 -32.18 30.84
CA ARG A 375 -35.76 -32.21 31.48
C ARG A 375 -35.63 -32.34 33.02
N ARG A 376 -34.66 -33.13 33.51
CA ARG A 376 -34.38 -33.23 34.95
C ARG A 376 -33.84 -31.91 35.53
N LEU A 377 -33.03 -31.17 34.78
CA LEU A 377 -32.52 -29.86 35.19
C LEU A 377 -33.62 -28.79 35.23
N ARG A 378 -34.61 -28.85 34.32
CA ARG A 378 -35.78 -27.95 34.31
C ARG A 378 -36.72 -28.10 35.53
N HIS A 379 -36.52 -29.11 36.38
CA HIS A 379 -37.34 -29.28 37.57
C HIS A 379 -37.23 -28.05 38.49
N PRO A 380 -38.35 -27.49 39.02
CA PRO A 380 -38.37 -26.20 39.74
C PRO A 380 -37.35 -26.09 40.88
N ARG A 381 -37.09 -27.19 41.60
CA ARG A 381 -36.09 -27.20 42.68
C ARG A 381 -34.64 -26.91 42.19
N ARG A 382 -34.27 -27.36 40.99
CA ARG A 382 -32.94 -27.15 40.38
C ARG A 382 -32.91 -25.83 39.61
N ALA A 383 -33.94 -25.54 38.84
CA ALA A 383 -34.05 -24.32 38.09
C ALA A 383 -33.99 -23.05 38.97
N ARG A 384 -34.58 -23.12 40.18
CA ARG A 384 -34.56 -22.01 41.15
C ARG A 384 -33.14 -21.61 41.56
N GLN A 385 -32.21 -22.59 41.67
CA GLN A 385 -30.82 -22.36 42.07
C GLN A 385 -30.01 -21.61 41.00
N LEU A 386 -30.39 -21.69 39.72
CA LEU A 386 -29.75 -20.99 38.62
C LEU A 386 -30.48 -19.70 38.22
N LYS A 387 -31.70 -19.47 38.75
CA LYS A 387 -32.52 -18.31 38.39
C LYS A 387 -31.93 -16.98 38.85
N GLU A 388 -31.12 -17.00 39.89
CA GLU A 388 -30.44 -15.80 40.42
C GLU A 388 -29.28 -15.32 39.50
N TYR A 389 -28.85 -16.16 38.56
CA TYR A 389 -27.77 -15.90 37.61
C TYR A 389 -28.26 -15.65 36.18
N LEU A 390 -29.57 -15.67 35.95
CA LEU A 390 -30.24 -15.35 34.69
C LEU A 390 -30.83 -13.93 34.74
#